data_eb94bb08b403936c708244383e7e4ec0
#
_entry.id   eb94bb08b403936c708244383e7e4ec0
#
_cell.length_a   1.000
_cell.length_b   1.000
_cell.length_c   1.000
_cell.angle_alpha   90.00
_cell.angle_beta   90.00
_cell.angle_gamma   90.00
#
_symmetry.space_group_name_H-M   'P 1'
#
loop_
_entity.id
_entity.type
_entity.pdbx_description
1 polymer ?
#
loop_
_entity_poly.entity_id
_entity_poly.type
_entity_poly.pdbx_seq_one_letter_code
_entity_poly.pdbx_strand_id
1 'polypeptide(L)'
;MNATREDYRLTGIVVSSVLLIVGLVLSAVDANSASFKGLPAVAWCAIIVFGVQWLAWIPASIGQTERFYDLTGGMTYLLVVAFSLWVGSESGDIGSRESLISALVAVWSVRLSGFLFLRIHHKGKDGRFDDLKTSPVRFLVPWTLQGLWIFLTANVVIVVNSQSGPSPPLGIWDGMGLAIWILGFYIEVLADSQKTRFNSNPENEGKWIDQGLWSRCRHPNYLGETLLWTGIAVFGVACLEGLEWVACISPVFVYLLLTKISGIPILDRRALSKWGDDPEYQSYRESVPAIFPLLRARG
;
A
#
# COMPACT_ATOMS: atom_id res chain seq x y z
N MET A 1 -18.02 22.36 -8.78
CA MET A 1 -18.59 21.81 -10.06
C MET A 1 -19.57 20.70 -9.68
N ASN A 2 -20.71 20.65 -10.34
CA ASN A 2 -21.66 19.56 -10.11
C ASN A 2 -21.14 18.29 -10.78
N ALA A 3 -21.23 17.14 -10.09
CA ALA A 3 -20.86 15.85 -10.63
C ALA A 3 -21.71 15.52 -11.89
N THR A 4 -21.06 14.99 -12.91
CA THR A 4 -21.73 14.58 -14.16
C THR A 4 -22.34 13.19 -14.03
N ARG A 5 -23.24 12.80 -14.95
CA ARG A 5 -23.76 11.41 -15.00
C ARG A 5 -22.64 10.39 -15.20
N GLU A 6 -21.59 10.76 -15.91
CA GLU A 6 -20.42 9.92 -16.13
C GLU A 6 -19.63 9.72 -14.85
N ASP A 7 -19.46 10.77 -14.01
CA ASP A 7 -18.82 10.66 -12.71
C ASP A 7 -19.53 9.66 -11.80
N TYR A 8 -20.87 9.73 -11.72
CA TYR A 8 -21.68 8.78 -10.96
C TYR A 8 -21.53 7.34 -11.48
N ARG A 9 -21.57 7.18 -12.81
CA ARG A 9 -21.42 5.86 -13.44
C ARG A 9 -20.05 5.25 -13.16
N LEU A 10 -18.97 6.00 -13.38
CA LEU A 10 -17.61 5.53 -13.13
C LEU A 10 -17.36 5.21 -11.66
N THR A 11 -17.77 6.11 -10.76
CA THR A 11 -17.65 5.87 -9.32
C THR A 11 -18.46 4.65 -8.89
N GLY A 12 -19.68 4.50 -9.37
CA GLY A 12 -20.52 3.33 -9.11
C GLY A 12 -19.87 2.03 -9.57
N ILE A 13 -19.27 2.00 -10.77
CA ILE A 13 -18.52 0.83 -11.28
C ILE A 13 -17.36 0.51 -10.36
N VAL A 14 -16.53 1.51 -9.99
CA VAL A 14 -15.37 1.29 -9.12
C VAL A 14 -15.79 0.75 -7.75
N VAL A 15 -16.74 1.41 -7.09
CA VAL A 15 -17.21 0.98 -5.76
C VAL A 15 -17.79 -0.44 -5.82
N SER A 16 -18.65 -0.75 -6.80
CA SER A 16 -19.24 -2.09 -6.94
C SER A 16 -18.19 -3.16 -7.23
N SER A 17 -17.21 -2.86 -8.08
CA SER A 17 -16.10 -3.78 -8.38
C SER A 17 -15.23 -4.04 -7.16
N VAL A 18 -14.93 -3.00 -6.38
CA VAL A 18 -14.16 -3.12 -5.13
C VAL A 18 -14.91 -3.98 -4.12
N LEU A 19 -16.20 -3.72 -3.90
CA LEU A 19 -17.02 -4.51 -2.97
C LEU A 19 -17.14 -5.98 -3.41
N LEU A 20 -17.24 -6.24 -4.73
CA LEU A 20 -17.23 -7.59 -5.26
C LEU A 20 -15.91 -8.31 -4.97
N ILE A 21 -14.77 -7.64 -5.23
CA ILE A 21 -13.43 -8.21 -4.94
C ILE A 21 -13.31 -8.52 -3.46
N VAL A 22 -13.69 -7.58 -2.59
CA VAL A 22 -13.65 -7.78 -1.14
C VAL A 22 -14.55 -8.94 -0.71
N GLY A 23 -15.77 -9.04 -1.25
CA GLY A 23 -16.68 -10.15 -0.98
C GLY A 23 -16.11 -11.51 -1.37
N LEU A 24 -15.46 -11.59 -2.55
CA LEU A 24 -14.79 -12.82 -3.01
C LEU A 24 -13.61 -13.21 -2.12
N VAL A 25 -12.79 -12.23 -1.71
CA VAL A 25 -11.68 -12.50 -0.79
C VAL A 25 -12.20 -12.95 0.58
N LEU A 26 -13.21 -12.27 1.12
CA LEU A 26 -13.83 -12.65 2.40
C LEU A 26 -14.33 -14.09 2.36
N SER A 27 -15.06 -14.48 1.32
CA SER A 27 -15.58 -15.85 1.18
C SER A 27 -14.49 -16.92 1.07
N ALA A 28 -13.25 -16.53 0.75
CA ALA A 28 -12.10 -17.43 0.68
C ALA A 28 -11.34 -17.57 2.00
N VAL A 29 -11.32 -16.50 2.83
CA VAL A 29 -10.43 -16.41 4.00
C VAL A 29 -11.16 -16.41 5.36
N ASP A 30 -12.47 -16.55 5.39
CA ASP A 30 -13.26 -16.46 6.61
C ASP A 30 -13.39 -17.80 7.38
N ALA A 31 -13.08 -18.92 6.74
CA ALA A 31 -13.37 -20.26 7.25
C ALA A 31 -12.74 -20.56 8.62
N ASN A 32 -11.50 -20.14 8.86
CA ASN A 32 -10.75 -20.37 10.10
C ASN A 32 -10.64 -19.11 10.97
N SER A 33 -11.30 -18.01 10.57
CA SER A 33 -11.21 -16.74 11.29
C SER A 33 -11.98 -16.78 12.61
N ALA A 34 -11.35 -16.34 13.68
CA ALA A 34 -12.01 -16.08 14.96
C ALA A 34 -13.20 -15.13 14.76
N SER A 35 -14.27 -15.38 15.52
CA SER A 35 -15.50 -14.62 15.39
C SER A 35 -15.66 -13.59 16.49
N PHE A 36 -16.06 -12.37 16.12
CA PHE A 36 -16.45 -11.33 17.05
C PHE A 36 -17.89 -10.91 16.76
N LYS A 37 -18.77 -10.99 17.78
CA LYS A 37 -20.22 -10.67 17.65
C LYS A 37 -20.90 -11.34 16.45
N GLY A 38 -20.55 -12.60 16.18
CA GLY A 38 -21.19 -13.41 15.14
C GLY A 38 -20.69 -13.18 13.71
N LEU A 39 -19.66 -12.35 13.52
CA LEU A 39 -18.99 -12.17 12.23
C LEU A 39 -17.51 -12.54 12.35
N PRO A 40 -16.89 -13.12 11.28
CA PRO A 40 -15.45 -13.33 11.21
C PRO A 40 -14.65 -12.04 11.42
N ALA A 41 -13.50 -12.13 12.08
CA ALA A 41 -12.64 -10.97 12.31
C ALA A 41 -12.20 -10.29 10.99
N VAL A 42 -11.95 -11.09 9.94
CA VAL A 42 -11.61 -10.58 8.60
C VAL A 42 -12.73 -9.72 8.01
N ALA A 43 -13.99 -10.06 8.25
CA ALA A 43 -15.14 -9.26 7.80
C ALA A 43 -15.25 -7.94 8.58
N TRP A 44 -15.00 -7.96 9.89
CA TRP A 44 -14.90 -6.74 10.69
C TRP A 44 -13.76 -5.84 10.23
N CYS A 45 -12.60 -6.40 9.88
CA CYS A 45 -11.49 -5.64 9.33
C CYS A 45 -11.88 -4.95 8.02
N ALA A 46 -12.62 -5.62 7.12
CA ALA A 46 -13.14 -4.98 5.92
C ALA A 46 -14.09 -3.81 6.25
N ILE A 47 -15.02 -4.01 7.21
CA ILE A 47 -15.94 -2.95 7.67
C ILE A 47 -15.15 -1.76 8.24
N ILE A 48 -14.13 -2.02 9.07
CA ILE A 48 -13.27 -0.98 9.65
C ILE A 48 -12.54 -0.21 8.53
N VAL A 49 -11.92 -0.93 7.58
CA VAL A 49 -11.19 -0.31 6.48
C VAL A 49 -12.08 0.65 5.70
N PHE A 50 -13.19 0.17 5.15
CA PHE A 50 -14.05 1.01 4.33
C PHE A 50 -14.80 2.06 5.16
N GLY A 51 -15.18 1.72 6.39
CA GLY A 51 -15.79 2.67 7.31
C GLY A 51 -14.88 3.86 7.59
N VAL A 52 -13.61 3.64 7.93
CA VAL A 52 -12.64 4.71 8.17
C VAL A 52 -12.41 5.54 6.90
N GLN A 53 -12.22 4.88 5.74
CA GLN A 53 -11.97 5.59 4.49
C GLN A 53 -13.15 6.46 4.07
N TRP A 54 -14.37 5.94 4.13
CA TRP A 54 -15.55 6.69 3.72
C TRP A 54 -15.95 7.77 4.73
N LEU A 55 -15.75 7.55 6.04
CA LEU A 55 -15.93 8.59 7.04
C LEU A 55 -14.93 9.73 6.88
N ALA A 56 -13.66 9.42 6.58
CA ALA A 56 -12.63 10.42 6.33
C ALA A 56 -12.85 11.17 4.99
N TRP A 57 -13.41 10.50 3.97
CA TRP A 57 -13.81 11.14 2.72
C TRP A 57 -14.80 12.30 2.92
N ILE A 58 -15.69 12.23 3.91
CA ILE A 58 -16.70 13.27 4.16
C ILE A 58 -16.04 14.65 4.42
N PRO A 59 -15.24 14.83 5.48
CA PRO A 59 -14.57 16.10 5.73
C PRO A 59 -13.55 16.47 4.64
N ALA A 60 -12.90 15.48 4.02
CA ALA A 60 -12.00 15.71 2.89
C ALA A 60 -12.72 16.33 1.69
N SER A 61 -13.93 15.85 1.38
CA SER A 61 -14.76 16.37 0.28
C SER A 61 -15.30 17.77 0.58
N ILE A 62 -15.75 18.02 1.81
CA ILE A 62 -16.24 19.34 2.24
C ILE A 62 -15.10 20.36 2.18
N GLY A 63 -13.93 20.01 2.70
CA GLY A 63 -12.74 20.87 2.72
C GLY A 63 -11.95 20.89 1.41
N GLN A 64 -12.33 20.08 0.41
CA GLN A 64 -11.60 19.89 -0.86
C GLN A 64 -10.10 19.66 -0.63
N THR A 65 -9.77 18.79 0.33
CA THR A 65 -8.39 18.55 0.78
C THR A 65 -8.01 17.09 0.83
N GLU A 66 -6.79 16.79 0.44
CA GLU A 66 -6.18 15.46 0.50
C GLU A 66 -5.09 15.35 1.59
N ARG A 67 -4.87 16.42 2.37
CA ARG A 67 -3.72 16.53 3.28
C ARG A 67 -3.58 15.40 4.29
N PHE A 68 -4.68 14.81 4.72
CA PHE A 68 -4.69 13.70 5.68
C PHE A 68 -4.95 12.32 5.04
N TYR A 69 -4.99 12.23 3.71
CA TYR A 69 -5.26 11.00 2.97
C TYR A 69 -4.28 9.87 3.34
N ASP A 70 -2.98 10.12 3.20
CA ASP A 70 -1.95 9.13 3.49
C ASP A 70 -1.88 8.81 5.00
N LEU A 71 -2.11 9.80 5.88
CA LEU A 71 -2.18 9.58 7.32
C LEU A 71 -3.36 8.69 7.71
N THR A 72 -4.52 8.91 7.12
CA THR A 72 -5.71 8.07 7.33
C THR A 72 -5.43 6.63 6.90
N GLY A 73 -4.76 6.45 5.76
CA GLY A 73 -4.33 5.12 5.31
C GLY A 73 -3.47 4.41 6.34
N GLY A 74 -2.43 5.08 6.86
CA GLY A 74 -1.56 4.55 7.90
C GLY A 74 -2.31 4.19 9.19
N MET A 75 -3.17 5.10 9.67
CA MET A 75 -4.01 4.82 10.85
C MET A 75 -4.94 3.63 10.64
N THR A 76 -5.46 3.44 9.43
CA THR A 76 -6.33 2.31 9.12
C THR A 76 -5.57 0.98 9.20
N TYR A 77 -4.31 0.92 8.73
CA TYR A 77 -3.45 -0.26 8.93
C TYR A 77 -3.29 -0.59 10.41
N LEU A 78 -2.95 0.41 11.23
CA LEU A 78 -2.79 0.20 12.67
C LEU A 78 -4.08 -0.30 13.34
N LEU A 79 -5.23 0.25 12.94
CA LEU A 79 -6.53 -0.16 13.48
C LEU A 79 -6.86 -1.61 13.13
N VAL A 80 -6.69 -2.04 11.87
CA VAL A 80 -7.02 -3.43 11.49
C VAL A 80 -6.04 -4.45 12.06
N VAL A 81 -4.76 -4.10 12.15
CA VAL A 81 -3.75 -4.95 12.79
C VAL A 81 -4.05 -5.10 14.28
N ALA A 82 -4.32 -4.01 14.99
CA ALA A 82 -4.65 -4.05 16.41
C ALA A 82 -5.96 -4.81 16.67
N PHE A 83 -6.99 -4.58 15.83
CA PHE A 83 -8.28 -5.25 15.95
C PHE A 83 -8.16 -6.76 15.69
N SER A 84 -7.46 -7.17 14.64
CA SER A 84 -7.27 -8.60 14.32
C SER A 84 -6.47 -9.32 15.41
N LEU A 85 -5.41 -8.70 15.97
CA LEU A 85 -4.68 -9.22 17.13
C LEU A 85 -5.59 -9.36 18.35
N TRP A 86 -6.38 -8.32 18.65
CA TRP A 86 -7.27 -8.37 19.80
C TRP A 86 -8.30 -9.47 19.68
N VAL A 87 -8.96 -9.65 18.53
CA VAL A 87 -9.93 -10.73 18.33
C VAL A 87 -9.25 -12.10 18.40
N GLY A 88 -8.06 -12.24 17.84
CA GLY A 88 -7.26 -13.46 17.96
C GLY A 88 -6.93 -13.79 19.42
N SER A 89 -6.59 -12.81 20.24
CA SER A 89 -6.28 -12.97 21.67
C SER A 89 -7.48 -13.44 22.50
N GLU A 90 -8.70 -13.14 22.10
CA GLU A 90 -9.92 -13.66 22.77
C GLU A 90 -10.18 -15.14 22.43
N SER A 91 -9.55 -15.65 21.36
CA SER A 91 -9.73 -17.02 20.89
C SER A 91 -8.55 -17.94 21.22
N GLY A 92 -7.44 -17.40 21.72
CA GLY A 92 -6.22 -18.13 22.10
C GLY A 92 -5.07 -17.19 22.45
N ASP A 93 -3.91 -17.76 22.75
CA ASP A 93 -2.71 -16.97 23.04
C ASP A 93 -2.14 -16.40 21.75
N ILE A 94 -1.77 -15.11 21.77
CA ILE A 94 -1.02 -14.47 20.68
C ILE A 94 0.40 -15.04 20.68
N GLY A 95 0.76 -15.66 19.57
CA GLY A 95 2.09 -16.21 19.35
C GLY A 95 3.13 -15.15 18.92
N SER A 96 4.36 -15.62 18.81
CA SER A 96 5.46 -14.78 18.35
C SER A 96 5.31 -14.34 16.88
N ARG A 97 4.64 -15.15 16.04
CA ARG A 97 4.42 -14.83 14.61
C ARG A 97 3.46 -13.66 14.46
N GLU A 98 2.30 -13.72 15.12
CA GLU A 98 1.26 -12.69 15.12
C GLU A 98 1.84 -11.35 15.61
N SER A 99 2.61 -11.40 16.70
CA SER A 99 3.27 -10.22 17.25
C SER A 99 4.30 -9.64 16.28
N LEU A 100 5.13 -10.50 15.67
CA LEU A 100 6.18 -10.08 14.77
C LEU A 100 5.63 -9.46 13.48
N ILE A 101 4.74 -10.18 12.78
CA ILE A 101 4.16 -9.71 11.51
C ILE A 101 3.37 -8.40 11.70
N SER A 102 2.66 -8.27 12.82
CA SER A 102 1.94 -7.06 13.19
C SER A 102 2.86 -5.89 13.47
N ALA A 103 3.97 -6.12 14.18
CA ALA A 103 4.98 -5.10 14.42
C ALA A 103 5.63 -4.61 13.12
N LEU A 104 5.94 -5.52 12.19
CA LEU A 104 6.51 -5.17 10.89
C LEU A 104 5.57 -4.26 10.09
N VAL A 105 4.28 -4.59 10.00
CA VAL A 105 3.29 -3.75 9.32
C VAL A 105 3.11 -2.41 10.03
N ALA A 106 3.08 -2.40 11.36
CA ALA A 106 2.96 -1.17 12.14
C ALA A 106 4.16 -0.23 11.90
N VAL A 107 5.39 -0.75 11.94
CA VAL A 107 6.62 0.02 11.68
C VAL A 107 6.60 0.63 10.28
N TRP A 108 6.28 -0.18 9.26
CA TRP A 108 6.18 0.31 7.89
C TRP A 108 5.09 1.38 7.75
N SER A 109 3.91 1.13 8.30
CA SER A 109 2.76 2.03 8.20
C SER A 109 3.03 3.39 8.85
N VAL A 110 3.59 3.42 10.06
CA VAL A 110 3.95 4.65 10.76
C VAL A 110 5.02 5.42 9.98
N ARG A 111 6.06 4.72 9.50
CA ARG A 111 7.12 5.33 8.71
C ARG A 111 6.60 5.93 7.40
N LEU A 112 5.85 5.15 6.62
CA LEU A 112 5.40 5.61 5.29
C LEU A 112 4.37 6.73 5.42
N SER A 113 3.34 6.56 6.24
CA SER A 113 2.30 7.59 6.41
C SER A 113 2.86 8.87 7.00
N GLY A 114 3.78 8.78 7.97
CA GLY A 114 4.47 9.93 8.53
C GLY A 114 5.32 10.67 7.49
N PHE A 115 6.10 9.94 6.69
CA PHE A 115 6.90 10.50 5.62
C PHE A 115 6.03 11.21 4.55
N LEU A 116 4.95 10.58 4.11
CA LEU A 116 4.05 11.15 3.12
C LEU A 116 3.30 12.37 3.66
N PHE A 117 2.84 12.32 4.90
CA PHE A 117 2.17 13.44 5.56
C PHE A 117 3.09 14.66 5.67
N LEU A 118 4.32 14.47 6.16
CA LEU A 118 5.31 15.55 6.24
C LEU A 118 5.64 16.12 4.86
N ARG A 119 5.79 15.26 3.85
CA ARG A 119 6.03 15.67 2.47
C ARG A 119 4.91 16.56 1.93
N ILE A 120 3.64 16.20 2.15
CA ILE A 120 2.49 17.00 1.72
C ILE A 120 2.44 18.32 2.51
N HIS A 121 2.76 18.30 3.79
CA HIS A 121 2.77 19.52 4.61
C HIS A 121 3.80 20.54 4.10
N HIS A 122 4.98 20.09 3.68
CA HIS A 122 6.00 20.95 3.08
C HIS A 122 5.67 21.41 1.66
N LYS A 123 5.04 20.55 0.83
CA LYS A 123 4.68 20.88 -0.56
C LYS A 123 3.35 21.63 -0.71
N GLY A 124 2.53 21.63 0.32
CA GLY A 124 1.22 22.28 0.35
C GLY A 124 0.07 21.44 -0.25
N LYS A 125 0.31 20.63 -1.29
CA LYS A 125 -0.71 19.80 -1.96
C LYS A 125 -0.12 18.60 -2.68
N ASP A 126 -0.97 17.61 -2.97
CA ASP A 126 -0.67 16.53 -3.90
C ASP A 126 -1.49 16.69 -5.20
N GLY A 127 -0.82 17.07 -6.27
CA GLY A 127 -1.46 17.30 -7.56
C GLY A 127 -2.18 16.10 -8.18
N ARG A 128 -2.05 14.89 -7.61
CA ARG A 128 -2.84 13.71 -8.05
C ARG A 128 -4.34 13.90 -7.81
N PHE A 129 -4.69 14.73 -6.83
CA PHE A 129 -6.06 14.94 -6.38
C PHE A 129 -6.69 16.24 -6.88
N ASP A 130 -5.92 17.12 -7.56
CA ASP A 130 -6.39 18.47 -7.92
C ASP A 130 -7.71 18.46 -8.70
N ASP A 131 -7.86 17.54 -9.67
CA ASP A 131 -9.09 17.41 -10.45
C ASP A 131 -10.17 16.57 -9.74
N LEU A 132 -9.76 15.66 -8.84
CA LEU A 132 -10.68 14.74 -8.18
C LEU A 132 -11.44 15.39 -7.02
N LYS A 133 -10.74 16.19 -6.20
CA LYS A 133 -11.32 16.82 -5.00
C LYS A 133 -12.35 17.91 -5.30
N THR A 134 -12.46 18.36 -6.56
CA THR A 134 -13.49 19.32 -6.99
C THR A 134 -14.90 18.70 -7.07
N SER A 135 -14.99 17.37 -7.14
CA SER A 135 -16.25 16.64 -7.17
C SER A 135 -16.25 15.57 -6.06
N PRO A 136 -17.15 15.65 -5.05
CA PRO A 136 -17.22 14.63 -4.00
C PRO A 136 -17.36 13.21 -4.55
N VAL A 137 -18.14 13.02 -5.60
CA VAL A 137 -18.38 11.71 -6.24
C VAL A 137 -17.08 11.15 -6.81
N ARG A 138 -16.31 11.94 -7.57
CA ARG A 138 -15.01 11.53 -8.10
C ARG A 138 -13.99 11.31 -6.99
N PHE A 139 -14.05 12.13 -5.95
CA PHE A 139 -13.13 12.05 -4.82
C PHE A 139 -13.37 10.81 -3.94
N LEU A 140 -14.55 10.18 -3.99
CA LEU A 140 -14.81 8.91 -3.33
C LEU A 140 -13.95 7.77 -3.91
N VAL A 141 -13.61 7.83 -5.20
CA VAL A 141 -12.83 6.79 -5.89
C VAL A 141 -11.48 6.51 -5.22
N PRO A 142 -10.58 7.50 -5.04
CA PRO A 142 -9.30 7.22 -4.39
C PRO A 142 -9.45 6.72 -2.94
N TRP A 143 -10.43 7.20 -2.18
CA TRP A 143 -10.69 6.69 -0.83
C TRP A 143 -11.13 5.23 -0.84
N THR A 144 -11.98 4.85 -1.78
CA THR A 144 -12.40 3.45 -1.95
C THR A 144 -11.23 2.56 -2.40
N LEU A 145 -10.39 3.05 -3.32
CA LEU A 145 -9.20 2.32 -3.77
C LEU A 145 -8.14 2.21 -2.67
N GLN A 146 -8.01 3.21 -1.79
CA GLN A 146 -7.15 3.10 -0.61
C GLN A 146 -7.68 2.03 0.35
N GLY A 147 -8.99 1.94 0.54
CA GLY A 147 -9.59 0.85 1.31
C GLY A 147 -9.26 -0.53 0.72
N LEU A 148 -9.42 -0.69 -0.59
CA LEU A 148 -9.05 -1.93 -1.27
C LEU A 148 -7.55 -2.25 -1.11
N TRP A 149 -6.69 -1.24 -1.27
CA TRP A 149 -5.24 -1.37 -1.05
C TRP A 149 -4.94 -1.92 0.33
N ILE A 150 -5.47 -1.27 1.37
CA ILE A 150 -5.23 -1.65 2.77
C ILE A 150 -5.74 -3.06 3.01
N PHE A 151 -6.96 -3.37 2.59
CA PHE A 151 -7.58 -4.68 2.82
C PHE A 151 -6.78 -5.81 2.17
N LEU A 152 -6.40 -5.67 0.90
CA LEU A 152 -5.67 -6.72 0.18
C LEU A 152 -4.23 -6.88 0.67
N THR A 153 -3.54 -5.80 1.02
CA THR A 153 -2.15 -5.88 1.49
C THR A 153 -2.05 -6.36 2.92
N ALA A 154 -2.95 -5.95 3.81
CA ALA A 154 -2.99 -6.40 5.19
C ALA A 154 -3.63 -7.80 5.36
N ASN A 155 -4.19 -8.40 4.29
CA ASN A 155 -5.01 -9.61 4.41
C ASN A 155 -4.26 -10.77 5.06
N VAL A 156 -2.99 -11.03 4.68
CA VAL A 156 -2.16 -12.06 5.33
C VAL A 156 -2.06 -11.82 6.84
N VAL A 157 -1.77 -10.59 7.26
CA VAL A 157 -1.64 -10.25 8.69
C VAL A 157 -2.96 -10.44 9.41
N ILE A 158 -4.06 -9.99 8.79
CA ILE A 158 -5.41 -10.12 9.37
C ILE A 158 -5.76 -11.60 9.55
N VAL A 159 -5.53 -12.43 8.53
CA VAL A 159 -5.80 -13.88 8.60
C VAL A 159 -4.94 -14.55 9.66
N VAL A 160 -3.61 -14.31 9.63
CA VAL A 160 -2.68 -14.90 10.62
C VAL A 160 -3.08 -14.52 12.05
N ASN A 161 -3.36 -13.24 12.29
CA ASN A 161 -3.72 -12.75 13.62
C ASN A 161 -5.04 -13.30 14.14
N SER A 162 -5.98 -13.62 13.25
CA SER A 162 -7.36 -14.01 13.62
C SER A 162 -7.64 -15.50 13.44
N GLN A 163 -6.63 -16.34 13.21
CA GLN A 163 -6.83 -17.79 13.17
C GLN A 163 -7.33 -18.33 14.52
N SER A 164 -8.27 -19.28 14.45
CA SER A 164 -8.76 -19.99 15.63
C SER A 164 -7.81 -21.14 15.96
N GLY A 165 -7.07 -21.03 17.05
CA GLY A 165 -6.16 -22.07 17.53
C GLY A 165 -4.70 -21.64 17.62
N PRO A 166 -3.84 -22.49 18.17
CA PRO A 166 -2.42 -22.15 18.39
C PRO A 166 -1.66 -22.11 17.06
N SER A 167 -0.92 -21.05 16.84
CA SER A 167 0.01 -20.93 15.71
C SER A 167 1.16 -21.94 15.83
N PRO A 168 1.61 -22.52 14.71
CA PRO A 168 2.82 -23.31 14.68
C PRO A 168 4.02 -22.49 15.19
N PRO A 169 5.06 -23.12 15.78
CA PRO A 169 6.27 -22.40 16.18
C PRO A 169 6.95 -21.72 14.99
N LEU A 170 7.71 -20.65 15.26
CA LEU A 170 8.47 -19.97 14.23
C LEU A 170 9.43 -20.94 13.52
N GLY A 171 9.52 -20.83 12.20
CA GLY A 171 10.30 -21.71 11.36
C GLY A 171 11.03 -20.98 10.23
N ILE A 172 11.44 -21.74 9.22
CA ILE A 172 12.23 -21.22 8.10
C ILE A 172 11.49 -20.14 7.31
N TRP A 173 10.16 -20.26 7.14
CA TRP A 173 9.35 -19.29 6.40
C TRP A 173 9.30 -17.94 7.11
N ASP A 174 9.25 -17.94 8.44
CA ASP A 174 9.30 -16.69 9.23
C ASP A 174 10.66 -16.00 9.09
N GLY A 175 11.76 -16.76 9.13
CA GLY A 175 13.09 -16.21 8.89
C GLY A 175 13.27 -15.65 7.49
N MET A 176 12.79 -16.35 6.47
CA MET A 176 12.81 -15.88 5.07
C MET A 176 11.93 -14.65 4.88
N GLY A 177 10.70 -14.67 5.40
CA GLY A 177 9.78 -13.54 5.34
C GLY A 177 10.39 -12.28 5.97
N LEU A 178 10.99 -12.43 7.16
CA LEU A 178 11.67 -11.33 7.86
C LEU A 178 12.85 -10.77 7.04
N ALA A 179 13.68 -11.64 6.47
CA ALA A 179 14.82 -11.22 5.67
C ALA A 179 14.40 -10.45 4.42
N ILE A 180 13.38 -10.93 3.70
CA ILE A 180 12.82 -10.27 2.52
C ILE A 180 12.18 -8.93 2.92
N TRP A 181 11.43 -8.89 4.03
CA TRP A 181 10.82 -7.68 4.54
C TRP A 181 11.85 -6.61 4.90
N ILE A 182 12.91 -6.98 5.63
CA ILE A 182 14.01 -6.06 6.00
C ILE A 182 14.68 -5.49 4.75
N LEU A 183 14.96 -6.34 3.75
CA LEU A 183 15.56 -5.90 2.50
C LEU A 183 14.65 -4.91 1.77
N GLY A 184 13.36 -5.22 1.65
CA GLY A 184 12.37 -4.35 1.00
C GLY A 184 12.24 -3.01 1.71
N PHE A 185 12.09 -3.04 3.03
CA PHE A 185 11.99 -1.84 3.86
C PHE A 185 13.25 -0.95 3.76
N TYR A 186 14.43 -1.57 3.79
CA TYR A 186 15.69 -0.84 3.62
C TYR A 186 15.79 -0.15 2.26
N ILE A 187 15.45 -0.86 1.17
CA ILE A 187 15.46 -0.30 -0.20
C ILE A 187 14.47 0.86 -0.29
N GLU A 188 13.26 0.72 0.24
CA GLU A 188 12.23 1.77 0.22
C GLU A 188 12.68 3.03 0.97
N VAL A 189 13.16 2.86 2.21
CA VAL A 189 13.66 3.96 3.04
C VAL A 189 14.84 4.67 2.39
N LEU A 190 15.80 3.92 1.85
CA LEU A 190 16.99 4.47 1.20
C LEU A 190 16.61 5.23 -0.08
N ALA A 191 15.73 4.67 -0.91
CA ALA A 191 15.25 5.29 -2.13
C ALA A 191 14.54 6.62 -1.86
N ASP A 192 13.61 6.64 -0.89
CA ASP A 192 12.89 7.85 -0.48
C ASP A 192 13.85 8.91 0.09
N SER A 193 14.84 8.49 0.89
CA SER A 193 15.86 9.37 1.46
C SER A 193 16.74 9.99 0.37
N GLN A 194 17.21 9.19 -0.61
CA GLN A 194 17.97 9.68 -1.74
C GLN A 194 17.19 10.71 -2.54
N LYS A 195 15.92 10.41 -2.85
CA LYS A 195 15.05 11.33 -3.60
C LYS A 195 14.77 12.61 -2.85
N THR A 196 14.56 12.53 -1.55
CA THR A 196 14.33 13.71 -0.71
C THR A 196 15.56 14.60 -0.68
N ARG A 197 16.76 14.02 -0.47
CA ARG A 197 18.03 14.77 -0.47
C ARG A 197 18.29 15.41 -1.83
N PHE A 198 18.07 14.67 -2.92
CA PHE A 198 18.23 15.20 -4.28
C PHE A 198 17.33 16.41 -4.53
N ASN A 199 16.05 16.30 -4.17
CA ASN A 199 15.08 17.38 -4.37
C ASN A 199 15.28 18.59 -3.43
N SER A 200 16.00 18.41 -2.31
CA SER A 200 16.30 19.49 -1.36
C SER A 200 17.50 20.33 -1.78
N ASN A 201 18.31 19.88 -2.75
CA ASN A 201 19.42 20.65 -3.27
C ASN A 201 18.94 21.59 -4.39
N PRO A 202 19.07 22.93 -4.23
CA PRO A 202 18.67 23.88 -5.26
C PRO A 202 19.35 23.67 -6.62
N GLU A 203 20.56 23.13 -6.66
CA GLU A 203 21.29 22.83 -7.91
C GLU A 203 20.60 21.75 -8.75
N ASN A 204 19.72 20.96 -8.15
CA ASN A 204 18.96 19.91 -8.81
C ASN A 204 17.55 20.38 -9.23
N GLU A 205 17.24 21.65 -9.07
CA GLU A 205 15.95 22.19 -9.50
C GLU A 205 15.74 21.95 -10.99
N GLY A 206 14.57 21.40 -11.34
CA GLY A 206 14.25 21.06 -12.73
C GLY A 206 14.79 19.74 -13.23
N LYS A 207 15.70 19.08 -12.51
CA LYS A 207 16.33 17.80 -12.91
C LYS A 207 15.55 16.60 -12.37
N TRP A 208 15.86 15.42 -12.91
CA TRP A 208 15.42 14.11 -12.38
C TRP A 208 16.57 13.45 -11.62
N ILE A 209 16.24 12.57 -10.70
CA ILE A 209 17.23 11.79 -9.98
C ILE A 209 17.62 10.55 -10.79
N ASP A 210 18.93 10.36 -11.01
CA ASP A 210 19.54 9.25 -11.77
C ASP A 210 20.75 8.62 -11.04
N GLN A 211 20.92 8.91 -9.75
CA GLN A 211 22.06 8.47 -8.94
C GLN A 211 21.62 7.51 -7.82
N GLY A 212 22.60 6.77 -7.26
CA GLY A 212 22.35 5.78 -6.18
C GLY A 212 21.47 4.64 -6.66
N LEU A 213 20.39 4.32 -5.94
CA LEU A 213 19.44 3.29 -6.37
C LEU A 213 18.69 3.66 -7.65
N TRP A 214 18.50 4.96 -7.91
CA TRP A 214 17.79 5.49 -9.08
C TRP A 214 18.60 5.37 -10.38
N SER A 215 19.91 5.13 -10.30
CA SER A 215 20.72 4.78 -11.48
C SER A 215 20.54 3.32 -11.91
N ARG A 216 19.99 2.48 -11.05
CA ARG A 216 19.82 1.05 -11.29
C ARG A 216 18.40 0.65 -11.63
N CYS A 217 17.41 1.36 -11.09
CA CYS A 217 16.02 1.27 -11.49
C CYS A 217 15.30 2.60 -11.23
N ARG A 218 14.30 2.92 -12.05
CA ARG A 218 13.61 4.22 -12.03
C ARG A 218 12.63 4.38 -10.86
N HIS A 219 12.24 3.28 -10.21
CA HIS A 219 11.32 3.28 -9.08
C HIS A 219 11.77 2.31 -7.99
N PRO A 220 12.94 2.54 -7.36
CA PRO A 220 13.49 1.62 -6.36
C PRO A 220 12.63 1.52 -5.10
N ASN A 221 11.91 2.58 -4.72
CA ASN A 221 10.98 2.54 -3.62
C ASN A 221 9.79 1.60 -3.88
N TYR A 222 9.31 1.47 -5.13
CA TYR A 222 8.26 0.53 -5.50
C TYR A 222 8.76 -0.93 -5.49
N LEU A 223 10.02 -1.14 -5.85
CA LEU A 223 10.67 -2.43 -5.65
C LEU A 223 10.70 -2.79 -4.16
N GLY A 224 11.13 -1.85 -3.32
CA GLY A 224 11.17 -2.01 -1.85
C GLY A 224 9.79 -2.38 -1.30
N GLU A 225 8.75 -1.65 -1.68
CA GLU A 225 7.37 -1.89 -1.26
C GLU A 225 6.86 -3.26 -1.74
N THR A 226 7.15 -3.65 -2.98
CA THR A 226 6.79 -4.99 -3.47
C THR A 226 7.49 -6.11 -2.69
N LEU A 227 8.78 -5.93 -2.37
CA LEU A 227 9.55 -6.90 -1.60
C LEU A 227 9.04 -7.03 -0.17
N LEU A 228 8.77 -5.91 0.53
CA LEU A 228 8.29 -6.01 1.91
C LEU A 228 6.94 -6.71 2.01
N TRP A 229 6.01 -6.48 1.08
CA TRP A 229 4.73 -7.20 1.04
C TRP A 229 4.91 -8.66 0.60
N THR A 230 5.95 -8.97 -0.19
CA THR A 230 6.35 -10.35 -0.46
C THR A 230 6.84 -11.02 0.84
N GLY A 231 7.64 -10.33 1.64
CA GLY A 231 8.07 -10.81 2.96
C GLY A 231 6.88 -11.14 3.86
N ILE A 232 5.88 -10.25 3.94
CA ILE A 232 4.63 -10.48 4.69
C ILE A 232 3.89 -11.72 4.15
N ALA A 233 3.78 -11.90 2.83
CA ALA A 233 3.13 -13.08 2.25
C ALA A 233 3.88 -14.38 2.59
N VAL A 234 5.21 -14.35 2.64
CA VAL A 234 6.05 -15.51 3.01
C VAL A 234 5.83 -15.95 4.47
N PHE A 235 5.54 -15.04 5.40
CA PHE A 235 5.13 -15.40 6.75
C PHE A 235 3.85 -16.24 6.76
N GLY A 236 2.89 -15.96 5.88
CA GLY A 236 1.65 -16.72 5.77
C GLY A 236 1.83 -18.17 5.38
N VAL A 237 2.94 -18.51 4.67
CA VAL A 237 3.20 -19.89 4.21
C VAL A 237 3.16 -20.92 5.32
N ALA A 238 3.51 -20.53 6.55
CA ALA A 238 3.57 -21.42 7.70
C ALA A 238 2.21 -21.80 8.27
N CYS A 239 1.14 -21.03 7.96
CA CYS A 239 -0.15 -21.17 8.64
C CYS A 239 -1.39 -21.01 7.74
N LEU A 240 -1.25 -20.59 6.49
CA LEU A 240 -2.39 -20.47 5.57
C LEU A 240 -2.77 -21.85 5.01
N GLU A 241 -4.09 -22.16 5.03
CA GLU A 241 -4.62 -23.41 4.53
C GLU A 241 -5.73 -23.19 3.47
N GLY A 242 -5.88 -24.14 2.56
CA GLY A 242 -6.98 -24.15 1.58
C GLY A 242 -7.07 -22.84 0.78
N LEU A 243 -8.23 -22.20 0.81
CA LEU A 243 -8.48 -20.94 0.08
C LEU A 243 -7.87 -19.70 0.75
N GLU A 244 -7.38 -19.78 1.98
CA GLU A 244 -6.69 -18.66 2.65
C GLU A 244 -5.45 -18.20 1.89
N TRP A 245 -4.87 -19.06 1.03
CA TRP A 245 -3.79 -18.70 0.12
C TRP A 245 -4.11 -17.50 -0.78
N VAL A 246 -5.38 -17.18 -0.97
CA VAL A 246 -5.81 -15.95 -1.65
C VAL A 246 -5.26 -14.70 -0.94
N ALA A 247 -5.02 -14.75 0.37
CA ALA A 247 -4.40 -13.65 1.10
C ALA A 247 -3.00 -13.27 0.55
N CYS A 248 -2.25 -14.27 0.03
CA CYS A 248 -0.94 -14.06 -0.59
C CYS A 248 -0.99 -13.32 -1.94
N ILE A 249 -2.16 -12.86 -2.40
CA ILE A 249 -2.27 -11.99 -3.58
C ILE A 249 -1.60 -10.63 -3.36
N SER A 250 -1.36 -10.22 -2.11
CA SER A 250 -0.87 -8.90 -1.73
C SER A 250 0.35 -8.42 -2.54
N PRO A 251 1.48 -9.14 -2.68
CA PRO A 251 2.63 -8.65 -3.46
C PRO A 251 2.32 -8.52 -4.96
N VAL A 252 1.49 -9.41 -5.52
CA VAL A 252 1.05 -9.34 -6.92
C VAL A 252 0.18 -8.10 -7.12
N PHE A 253 -0.74 -7.86 -6.21
CA PHE A 253 -1.61 -6.68 -6.23
C PHE A 253 -0.80 -5.38 -6.13
N VAL A 254 0.14 -5.30 -5.16
CA VAL A 254 1.05 -4.15 -5.01
C VAL A 254 1.82 -3.90 -6.30
N TYR A 255 2.46 -4.94 -6.84
CA TYR A 255 3.21 -4.84 -8.09
C TYR A 255 2.33 -4.33 -9.25
N LEU A 256 1.17 -4.91 -9.47
CA LEU A 256 0.27 -4.52 -10.56
C LEU A 256 -0.27 -3.10 -10.37
N LEU A 257 -0.66 -2.74 -9.14
CA LEU A 257 -1.15 -1.39 -8.87
C LEU A 257 -0.07 -0.33 -9.12
N LEU A 258 1.14 -0.54 -8.61
CA LEU A 258 2.25 0.40 -8.77
C LEU A 258 2.77 0.48 -10.21
N THR A 259 2.77 -0.65 -10.95
CA THR A 259 3.37 -0.68 -12.30
C THR A 259 2.38 -0.41 -13.42
N LYS A 260 1.08 -0.74 -13.26
CA LYS A 260 0.10 -0.73 -14.34
C LYS A 260 -1.06 0.24 -14.13
N ILE A 261 -1.40 0.58 -12.87
CA ILE A 261 -2.66 1.29 -12.59
C ILE A 261 -2.39 2.72 -12.09
N SER A 262 -1.74 2.90 -10.94
CA SER A 262 -1.69 4.20 -10.26
C SER A 262 -0.28 4.77 -10.03
N GLY A 263 0.77 3.96 -10.02
CA GLY A 263 2.13 4.40 -9.72
C GLY A 263 2.87 4.91 -10.96
N ILE A 264 3.61 4.01 -11.63
CA ILE A 264 4.47 4.32 -12.77
C ILE A 264 3.73 5.02 -13.90
N PRO A 265 2.50 4.62 -14.31
CA PRO A 265 1.83 5.29 -15.43
C PRO A 265 1.55 6.77 -15.19
N ILE A 266 1.26 7.16 -13.95
CA ILE A 266 1.01 8.55 -13.58
C ILE A 266 2.34 9.32 -13.53
N LEU A 267 3.36 8.72 -12.91
CA LEU A 267 4.68 9.34 -12.76
C LEU A 267 5.38 9.50 -14.12
N ASP A 268 5.32 8.50 -14.99
CA ASP A 268 5.90 8.54 -16.33
C ASP A 268 5.25 9.62 -17.21
N ARG A 269 3.92 9.76 -17.18
CA ARG A 269 3.24 10.86 -17.88
C ARG A 269 3.72 12.23 -17.43
N ARG A 270 3.84 12.45 -16.12
CA ARG A 270 4.34 13.71 -15.55
C ARG A 270 5.80 13.96 -15.91
N ALA A 271 6.62 12.93 -15.86
CA ALA A 271 8.03 13.01 -16.20
C ALA A 271 8.22 13.32 -17.69
N LEU A 272 7.46 12.67 -18.58
CA LEU A 272 7.47 12.97 -20.01
C LEU A 272 6.97 14.37 -20.32
N SER A 273 5.95 14.86 -19.63
CA SER A 273 5.49 16.26 -19.78
C SER A 273 6.54 17.29 -19.35
N LYS A 274 7.47 16.92 -18.45
CA LYS A 274 8.48 17.83 -17.91
C LYS A 274 9.83 17.72 -18.62
N TRP A 275 10.23 16.49 -18.98
CA TRP A 275 11.57 16.17 -19.49
C TRP A 275 11.54 15.35 -20.79
N GLY A 276 10.36 15.20 -21.42
CA GLY A 276 10.21 14.34 -22.60
C GLY A 276 11.03 14.77 -23.81
N ASP A 277 11.33 16.07 -23.93
CA ASP A 277 12.14 16.63 -25.04
C ASP A 277 13.65 16.64 -24.71
N ASP A 278 14.06 16.24 -23.50
CA ASP A 278 15.46 16.18 -23.08
C ASP A 278 16.11 14.85 -23.52
N PRO A 279 17.15 14.87 -24.37
CA PRO A 279 17.81 13.66 -24.86
C PRO A 279 18.50 12.85 -23.74
N GLU A 280 18.98 13.50 -22.66
CA GLU A 280 19.62 12.83 -21.53
C GLU A 280 18.56 12.07 -20.71
N TYR A 281 17.39 12.67 -20.53
CA TYR A 281 16.27 11.99 -19.88
C TYR A 281 15.78 10.78 -20.69
N GLN A 282 15.68 10.91 -22.03
CA GLN A 282 15.28 9.78 -22.88
C GLN A 282 16.31 8.65 -22.79
N SER A 283 17.60 8.97 -22.86
CA SER A 283 18.68 7.99 -22.69
C SER A 283 18.63 7.30 -21.31
N TYR A 284 18.37 8.05 -20.23
CA TYR A 284 18.16 7.49 -18.90
C TYR A 284 16.95 6.54 -18.87
N ARG A 285 15.82 6.98 -19.42
CA ARG A 285 14.57 6.21 -19.43
C ARG A 285 14.68 4.90 -20.20
N GLU A 286 15.41 4.90 -21.32
CA GLU A 286 15.62 3.71 -22.17
C GLU A 286 16.60 2.71 -21.55
N SER A 287 17.63 3.22 -20.89
CA SER A 287 18.71 2.37 -20.35
C SER A 287 18.48 1.88 -18.94
N VAL A 288 17.64 2.58 -18.13
CA VAL A 288 17.35 2.21 -16.75
C VAL A 288 15.95 1.59 -16.64
N PRO A 289 15.82 0.31 -16.23
CA PRO A 289 14.54 -0.36 -16.13
C PRO A 289 13.64 0.27 -15.06
N ALA A 290 12.33 0.05 -15.18
CA ALA A 290 11.35 0.67 -14.29
C ALA A 290 11.42 0.15 -12.85
N ILE A 291 11.54 -1.18 -12.64
CA ILE A 291 11.46 -1.84 -11.33
C ILE A 291 12.67 -2.75 -11.06
N PHE A 292 12.91 -3.74 -11.93
CA PHE A 292 13.97 -4.72 -11.67
C PHE A 292 15.33 -4.10 -11.95
N PRO A 293 16.23 -4.03 -10.93
CA PRO A 293 17.46 -3.27 -11.05
C PRO A 293 18.46 -3.92 -12.01
N LEU A 294 19.25 -3.10 -12.68
CA LEU A 294 20.44 -3.57 -13.39
C LEU A 294 21.43 -4.13 -12.38
N LEU A 295 22.04 -5.27 -12.69
CA LEU A 295 23.09 -5.89 -11.87
C LEU A 295 24.36 -5.03 -11.82
N ARG A 296 24.61 -4.22 -12.85
CA ARG A 296 25.70 -3.22 -12.88
C ARG A 296 25.10 -1.82 -12.98
N ALA A 297 25.63 -0.89 -12.19
CA ALA A 297 25.32 0.52 -12.37
C ALA A 297 25.83 1.00 -13.72
N ARG A 298 25.15 1.99 -14.31
CA ARG A 298 25.69 2.74 -15.44
C ARG A 298 26.99 3.40 -15.00
N GLY A 299 28.08 3.17 -15.70
CA GLY A 299 29.35 3.87 -15.53
C GLY A 299 29.26 5.30 -16.05
#